data_bc2713d2726735d303c5a7d56ba16af7
#
_entry.id   bc2713d2726735d303c5a7d56ba16af7
#
_cell.length_a   1.000
_cell.length_b   1.000
_cell.length_c   1.000
_cell.angle_alpha   90.00
_cell.angle_beta   90.00
_cell.angle_gamma   90.00
#
_symmetry.space_group_name_H-M   'P 1'
#
loop_
_entity.id
_entity.type
_entity.pdbx_description
1 polymer ?
#
loop_
_entity_poly.entity_id
_entity_poly.type
_entity_poly.pdbx_seq_one_letter_code
_entity_poly.pdbx_strand_id
1 'polypeptide(L)'
;MDSLGQSSVNDFRTDLEFSLKKNDDKLINEKYFEAFPHLEKILVVNNLKLQKRGIDKIFIMTGGKRIMVDEKKRRKNYDDILLEEYSDFERKIVGWLDRKKYTDYISYIIWPKRKLYLLPFLLLQKAWLANYHQWLLTYGRKFAKNKNYTTSNIPIPTKVLLNVLKETLLLNL
;
A
#
# COMPACT_ATOMS: atom_id res chain seq x y z
N MET A 1 -36.62 13.59 -4.76
CA MET A 1 -36.34 12.26 -5.35
C MET A 1 -34.84 12.06 -5.32
N ASP A 2 -34.38 11.43 -4.25
CA ASP A 2 -32.96 11.29 -3.96
C ASP A 2 -32.39 10.10 -4.73
N SER A 3 -31.43 10.38 -5.61
CA SER A 3 -30.66 9.36 -6.29
C SER A 3 -29.67 8.74 -5.29
N LEU A 4 -30.08 7.65 -4.67
CA LEU A 4 -29.20 6.79 -3.88
C LEU A 4 -28.06 6.28 -4.77
N GLY A 5 -26.87 6.81 -4.53
CA GLY A 5 -25.65 6.37 -5.18
C GLY A 5 -25.43 4.87 -4.95
N GLN A 6 -25.48 4.10 -6.02
CA GLN A 6 -25.11 2.70 -6.01
C GLN A 6 -23.66 2.56 -5.59
N SER A 7 -23.42 2.09 -4.36
CA SER A 7 -22.10 1.69 -3.91
C SER A 7 -21.72 0.43 -4.70
N SER A 8 -20.82 0.56 -5.68
CA SER A 8 -20.28 -0.58 -6.40
C SER A 8 -19.56 -1.50 -5.42
N VAL A 9 -20.06 -2.72 -5.27
CA VAL A 9 -19.36 -3.80 -4.55
C VAL A 9 -18.06 -4.08 -5.32
N ASN A 10 -16.91 -3.97 -4.67
CA ASN A 10 -15.64 -4.33 -5.29
C ASN A 10 -15.63 -5.84 -5.55
N ASP A 11 -15.57 -6.24 -6.81
CA ASP A 11 -15.40 -7.64 -7.17
C ASP A 11 -13.93 -8.04 -7.04
N PHE A 12 -13.64 -8.89 -6.06
CA PHE A 12 -12.29 -9.41 -5.79
C PHE A 12 -11.66 -10.06 -7.03
N ARG A 13 -12.45 -10.72 -7.90
CA ARG A 13 -11.95 -11.31 -9.14
C ARG A 13 -11.45 -10.25 -10.11
N THR A 14 -12.21 -9.18 -10.31
CA THR A 14 -11.83 -8.06 -11.16
C THR A 14 -10.61 -7.33 -10.59
N ASP A 15 -10.47 -7.29 -9.24
CA ASP A 15 -9.30 -6.71 -8.58
C ASP A 15 -8.06 -7.59 -8.74
N LEU A 16 -8.24 -8.90 -8.69
CA LEU A 16 -7.17 -9.87 -8.93
C LEU A 16 -6.70 -9.85 -10.39
N GLU A 17 -7.62 -9.86 -11.35
CA GLU A 17 -7.31 -9.79 -12.79
C GLU A 17 -6.58 -8.49 -13.16
N PHE A 18 -6.96 -7.36 -12.57
CA PHE A 18 -6.24 -6.11 -12.74
C PHE A 18 -4.82 -6.16 -12.19
N SER A 19 -4.62 -6.83 -11.06
CA SER A 19 -3.28 -7.03 -10.46
C SER A 19 -2.37 -7.90 -11.32
N LEU A 20 -2.95 -8.81 -12.12
CA LEU A 20 -2.24 -9.85 -12.87
C LEU A 20 -1.92 -9.44 -14.33
N LYS A 21 -2.22 -8.24 -14.79
CA LYS A 21 -1.91 -7.81 -16.17
C LYS A 21 -0.39 -7.74 -16.37
N LYS A 22 0.16 -8.71 -17.11
CA LYS A 22 1.60 -8.87 -17.39
C LYS A 22 2.31 -7.63 -17.94
N ASN A 23 1.63 -6.82 -18.78
CA ASN A 23 2.23 -5.61 -19.37
C ASN A 23 2.44 -4.51 -18.32
N ASP A 24 1.58 -4.45 -17.30
CA ASP A 24 1.67 -3.49 -16.21
C ASP A 24 2.87 -3.81 -15.33
N ASP A 25 3.14 -5.10 -15.09
CA ASP A 25 4.27 -5.55 -14.28
C ASP A 25 5.64 -5.23 -14.91
N LYS A 26 5.73 -5.23 -16.23
CA LYS A 26 6.98 -4.85 -16.92
C LYS A 26 7.35 -3.40 -16.63
N LEU A 27 6.42 -2.46 -16.84
CA LEU A 27 6.64 -1.04 -16.58
C LEU A 27 6.96 -0.77 -15.11
N ILE A 28 6.26 -1.43 -14.18
CA ILE A 28 6.52 -1.32 -12.74
C ILE A 28 7.94 -1.81 -12.41
N ASN A 29 8.34 -2.96 -12.96
CA ASN A 29 9.66 -3.53 -12.72
C ASN A 29 10.78 -2.63 -13.28
N GLU A 30 10.59 -1.99 -14.44
CA GLU A 30 11.52 -1.00 -14.97
C GLU A 30 11.74 0.15 -13.96
N LYS A 31 10.67 0.64 -13.33
CA LYS A 31 10.76 1.68 -12.29
C LYS A 31 11.46 1.21 -11.01
N TYR A 32 11.38 -0.07 -10.68
CA TYR A 32 12.17 -0.61 -9.56
C TYR A 32 13.67 -0.65 -9.89
N PHE A 33 14.04 -1.03 -11.11
CA PHE A 33 15.44 -0.97 -11.54
C PHE A 33 15.99 0.46 -11.57
N GLU A 34 15.18 1.44 -11.96
CA GLU A 34 15.55 2.86 -11.88
C GLU A 34 15.75 3.32 -10.41
N ALA A 35 14.87 2.91 -9.49
CA ALA A 35 14.89 3.32 -8.08
C ALA A 35 15.99 2.63 -7.26
N PHE A 36 16.44 1.45 -7.68
CA PHE A 36 17.43 0.64 -6.99
C PHE A 36 18.60 0.31 -7.93
N PRO A 37 19.64 1.17 -8.01
CA PRO A 37 20.75 1.00 -8.98
C PRO A 37 21.51 -0.32 -8.87
N HIS A 38 21.46 -0.97 -7.69
CA HIS A 38 22.14 -2.25 -7.45
C HIS A 38 21.16 -3.45 -7.45
N LEU A 39 19.96 -3.26 -8.03
CA LEU A 39 18.98 -4.33 -8.18
C LEU A 39 19.40 -5.27 -9.32
N GLU A 40 19.61 -6.54 -9.01
CA GLU A 40 19.98 -7.56 -10.00
C GLU A 40 18.77 -8.35 -10.50
N LYS A 41 17.84 -8.67 -9.58
CA LYS A 41 16.71 -9.55 -9.90
C LYS A 41 15.50 -9.24 -9.03
N ILE A 42 14.31 -9.36 -9.63
CA ILE A 42 13.03 -9.29 -8.94
C ILE A 42 12.40 -10.68 -8.96
N LEU A 43 12.11 -11.22 -7.78
CA LEU A 43 11.38 -12.47 -7.61
C LEU A 43 9.93 -12.15 -7.22
N VAL A 44 8.98 -12.64 -8.00
CA VAL A 44 7.55 -12.59 -7.66
C VAL A 44 7.23 -13.71 -6.68
N VAL A 45 6.57 -13.37 -5.58
CA VAL A 45 6.21 -14.32 -4.54
C VAL A 45 4.83 -14.91 -4.82
N ASN A 46 4.76 -16.20 -5.13
CA ASN A 46 3.51 -16.93 -5.34
C ASN A 46 3.04 -17.69 -4.09
N ASN A 47 3.77 -17.59 -2.99
CA ASN A 47 3.47 -18.28 -1.73
C ASN A 47 2.50 -17.45 -0.89
N LEU A 48 1.26 -17.93 -0.71
CA LEU A 48 0.20 -17.25 0.05
C LEU A 48 0.58 -16.92 1.51
N LYS A 49 1.42 -17.75 2.16
CA LYS A 49 1.89 -17.46 3.53
C LYS A 49 2.80 -16.24 3.57
N LEU A 50 3.68 -16.08 2.57
CA LEU A 50 4.55 -14.92 2.44
C LEU A 50 3.76 -13.67 2.03
N GLN A 51 2.82 -13.78 1.10
CA GLN A 51 1.94 -12.68 0.70
C GLN A 51 1.12 -12.15 1.90
N LYS A 52 0.57 -13.03 2.73
CA LYS A 52 -0.12 -12.64 3.99
C LYS A 52 0.79 -11.90 4.97
N ARG A 53 2.10 -12.11 4.89
CA ARG A 53 3.11 -11.38 5.66
C ARG A 53 3.54 -10.07 5.01
N GLY A 54 2.94 -9.69 3.87
CA GLY A 54 3.24 -8.49 3.12
C GLY A 54 4.49 -8.61 2.26
N ILE A 55 4.72 -9.77 1.66
CA ILE A 55 5.83 -10.00 0.73
C ILE A 55 5.23 -10.44 -0.60
N ASP A 56 5.10 -9.51 -1.55
CA ASP A 56 4.65 -9.78 -2.91
C ASP A 56 5.84 -9.92 -3.87
N LYS A 57 6.91 -9.18 -3.62
CA LYS A 57 8.17 -9.26 -4.37
C LYS A 57 9.38 -9.29 -3.45
N ILE A 58 10.45 -9.93 -3.91
CA ILE A 58 11.77 -9.92 -3.27
C ILE A 58 12.75 -9.38 -4.30
N PHE A 59 13.39 -8.27 -3.96
CA PHE A 59 14.47 -7.70 -4.75
C PHE A 59 15.80 -8.28 -4.29
N ILE A 60 16.55 -8.85 -5.23
CA ILE A 60 17.91 -9.34 -4.99
C ILE A 60 18.87 -8.23 -5.43
N MET A 61 19.60 -7.71 -4.49
CA MET A 61 20.60 -6.68 -4.72
C MET A 61 21.98 -7.30 -4.94
N THR A 62 22.87 -6.57 -5.58
CA THR A 62 24.31 -6.93 -5.67
C THR A 62 24.83 -7.30 -4.29
N GLY A 63 25.57 -8.41 -4.21
CA GLY A 63 26.05 -8.96 -2.94
C GLY A 63 25.01 -9.80 -2.18
N GLY A 64 23.87 -10.12 -2.80
CA GLY A 64 22.89 -11.06 -2.27
C GLY A 64 21.94 -10.51 -1.20
N LYS A 65 22.01 -9.23 -0.85
CA LYS A 65 21.05 -8.58 0.05
C LYS A 65 19.64 -8.67 -0.55
N ARG A 66 18.65 -8.94 0.30
CA ARG A 66 17.25 -9.04 -0.08
C ARG A 66 16.45 -7.86 0.47
N ILE A 67 15.56 -7.31 -0.34
CA ILE A 67 14.60 -6.28 0.04
C ILE A 67 13.20 -6.84 -0.25
N MET A 68 12.33 -6.85 0.76
CA MET A 68 10.96 -7.33 0.66
C MET A 68 10.03 -6.17 0.35
N VAL A 69 9.12 -6.38 -0.61
CA VAL A 69 8.19 -5.35 -1.09
C VAL A 69 6.76 -5.89 -1.09
N ASP A 70 5.85 -5.13 -0.48
CA ASP A 70 4.40 -5.33 -0.53
C ASP A 70 3.81 -4.34 -1.55
N GLU A 71 3.12 -4.82 -2.59
CA GLU A 71 2.54 -3.98 -3.63
C GLU A 71 1.07 -3.65 -3.35
N LYS A 72 0.72 -2.37 -3.45
CA LYS A 72 -0.64 -1.86 -3.35
C LYS A 72 -1.00 -1.11 -4.62
N LYS A 73 -1.84 -1.71 -5.47
CA LYS A 73 -2.28 -1.11 -6.74
C LYS A 73 -3.65 -0.45 -6.58
N ARG A 74 -3.75 0.81 -6.97
CA ARG A 74 -5.01 1.57 -6.93
C ARG A 74 -5.47 1.92 -8.34
N ARG A 75 -6.75 1.61 -8.61
CA ARG A 75 -7.37 1.80 -9.93
C ARG A 75 -7.94 3.20 -10.14
N LYS A 76 -8.33 3.87 -9.07
CA LYS A 76 -8.96 5.20 -9.12
C LYS A 76 -7.95 6.30 -8.91
N ASN A 77 -8.18 7.40 -9.62
CA ASN A 77 -7.30 8.56 -9.61
C ASN A 77 -7.67 9.51 -8.45
N TYR A 78 -7.17 9.26 -7.27
CA TYR A 78 -7.27 10.18 -6.14
C TYR A 78 -5.87 10.69 -5.76
N ASP A 79 -5.80 11.86 -5.14
CA ASP A 79 -4.55 12.43 -4.63
C ASP A 79 -4.26 12.01 -3.19
N ASP A 80 -4.72 10.82 -2.80
CA ASP A 80 -4.54 10.27 -1.47
C ASP A 80 -3.93 8.86 -1.51
N ILE A 81 -3.30 8.48 -0.41
CA ILE A 81 -2.86 7.13 -0.10
C ILE A 81 -3.80 6.58 0.96
N LEU A 82 -4.42 5.44 0.68
CA LEU A 82 -5.30 4.76 1.63
C LEU A 82 -4.46 3.98 2.62
N LEU A 83 -4.45 4.42 3.87
CA LEU A 83 -3.83 3.70 4.97
C LEU A 83 -4.89 2.84 5.65
N GLU A 84 -4.73 1.51 5.57
CA GLU A 84 -5.70 0.54 6.08
C GLU A 84 -5.63 0.47 7.61
N GLU A 85 -6.71 0.92 8.26
CA GLU A 85 -6.91 0.85 9.70
C GLU A 85 -7.34 -0.56 10.13
N TYR A 86 -8.39 -1.07 9.49
CA TYR A 86 -8.88 -2.44 9.70
C TYR A 86 -9.03 -3.16 8.37
N SER A 87 -8.50 -4.37 8.30
CA SER A 87 -8.75 -5.28 7.17
C SER A 87 -10.14 -5.93 7.24
N ASP A 88 -10.70 -6.02 8.46
CA ASP A 88 -12.08 -6.41 8.75
C ASP A 88 -12.59 -5.52 9.88
N PHE A 89 -13.42 -4.55 9.52
CA PHE A 89 -13.88 -3.53 10.46
C PHE A 89 -14.85 -4.10 11.49
N GLU A 90 -15.72 -5.02 11.09
CA GLU A 90 -16.72 -5.63 11.94
C GLU A 90 -16.05 -6.49 13.02
N ARG A 91 -15.02 -7.25 12.67
CA ARG A 91 -14.25 -8.11 13.59
C ARG A 91 -13.08 -7.43 14.25
N LYS A 92 -12.85 -6.13 13.95
CA LYS A 92 -11.70 -5.36 14.48
C LYS A 92 -10.34 -5.99 14.15
N ILE A 93 -10.24 -6.68 13.00
CA ILE A 93 -8.97 -7.19 12.54
C ILE A 93 -8.15 -6.03 11.99
N VAL A 94 -7.06 -5.70 12.67
CA VAL A 94 -6.19 -4.57 12.35
C VAL A 94 -5.68 -4.62 10.91
N GLY A 95 -5.47 -3.46 10.33
CA GLY A 95 -4.95 -3.26 8.99
C GLY A 95 -3.46 -3.60 8.86
N TRP A 96 -2.95 -3.44 7.64
CA TRP A 96 -1.57 -3.84 7.35
C TRP A 96 -0.51 -2.96 8.03
N LEU A 97 -0.85 -1.74 8.47
CA LEU A 97 0.06 -0.86 9.20
C LEU A 97 0.33 -1.30 10.64
N ASP A 98 -0.70 -1.84 11.32
CA ASP A 98 -0.58 -2.29 12.71
C ASP A 98 -0.17 -3.77 12.81
N ARG A 99 -0.14 -4.49 11.69
CA ARG A 99 0.30 -5.89 11.67
C ARG A 99 1.82 -5.97 11.65
N LYS A 100 2.35 -6.97 12.35
CA LYS A 100 3.76 -7.34 12.20
C LYS A 100 3.98 -7.88 10.78
N LYS A 101 4.53 -7.05 9.92
CA LYS A 101 4.87 -7.37 8.54
C LYS A 101 6.37 -7.56 8.39
N TYR A 102 6.75 -8.31 7.35
CA TYR A 102 8.15 -8.61 7.03
C TYR A 102 8.57 -7.90 5.73
N THR A 103 7.97 -6.76 5.46
CA THR A 103 8.27 -5.96 4.28
C THR A 103 9.19 -4.79 4.65
N ASP A 104 10.08 -4.42 3.74
CA ASP A 104 10.94 -3.25 3.86
C ASP A 104 10.28 -2.02 3.25
N TYR A 105 9.53 -2.21 2.17
CA TYR A 105 8.84 -1.14 1.44
C TYR A 105 7.41 -1.51 1.09
N ILE A 106 6.52 -0.51 1.17
CA ILE A 106 5.25 -0.55 0.48
C ILE A 106 5.42 0.13 -0.87
N SER A 107 5.22 -0.60 -1.95
CA SER A 107 5.09 -0.02 -3.29
C SER A 107 3.64 0.34 -3.54
N TYR A 108 3.31 1.62 -3.41
CA TYR A 108 1.96 2.12 -3.62
C TYR A 108 1.82 2.71 -5.02
N ILE A 109 0.99 2.06 -5.85
CA ILE A 109 0.86 2.36 -7.27
C ILE A 109 -0.52 2.97 -7.54
N ILE A 110 -0.55 4.21 -8.02
CA ILE A 110 -1.76 4.87 -8.52
C ILE A 110 -1.76 4.72 -10.05
N TRP A 111 -2.39 3.65 -10.52
CA TRP A 111 -2.28 3.22 -11.91
C TRP A 111 -2.76 4.27 -12.92
N PRO A 112 -3.92 4.96 -12.75
CA PRO A 112 -4.37 5.98 -13.70
C PRO A 112 -3.39 7.13 -13.87
N LYS A 113 -2.59 7.44 -12.84
CA LYS A 113 -1.55 8.47 -12.87
C LYS A 113 -0.18 7.94 -13.28
N ARG A 114 -0.02 6.64 -13.43
CA ARG A 114 1.28 5.96 -13.59
C ARG A 114 2.32 6.41 -12.57
N LYS A 115 1.87 6.64 -11.32
CA LYS A 115 2.72 7.02 -10.19
C LYS A 115 2.95 5.84 -9.29
N LEU A 116 4.20 5.66 -8.92
CA LEU A 116 4.67 4.66 -7.97
C LEU A 116 5.39 5.38 -6.83
N TYR A 117 4.98 5.07 -5.59
CA TYR A 117 5.59 5.56 -4.37
C TYR A 117 6.23 4.39 -3.64
N LEU A 118 7.53 4.46 -3.39
CA LEU A 118 8.26 3.52 -2.53
C LEU A 118 8.31 4.10 -1.12
N LEU A 119 7.49 3.55 -0.24
CA LEU A 119 7.33 4.03 1.12
C LEU A 119 8.06 3.07 2.07
N PRO A 120 9.14 3.51 2.76
CA PRO A 120 9.83 2.70 3.75
C PRO A 120 8.87 2.29 4.86
N PHE A 121 8.67 0.98 5.08
CA PHE A 121 7.59 0.48 5.91
C PHE A 121 7.71 0.91 7.37
N LEU A 122 8.90 0.85 7.95
CA LEU A 122 9.11 1.25 9.34
C LEU A 122 8.84 2.75 9.58
N LEU A 123 9.21 3.60 8.60
CA LEU A 123 8.90 5.03 8.68
C LEU A 123 7.40 5.28 8.56
N LEU A 124 6.75 4.56 7.65
CA LEU A 124 5.30 4.65 7.47
C LEU A 124 4.55 4.21 8.73
N GLN A 125 4.99 3.14 9.40
CA GLN A 125 4.43 2.72 10.69
C GLN A 125 4.64 3.78 11.78
N LYS A 126 5.85 4.34 11.87
CA LYS A 126 6.14 5.40 12.86
C LYS A 126 5.26 6.63 12.62
N ALA A 127 5.13 7.06 11.36
CA ALA A 127 4.25 8.16 10.97
C ALA A 127 2.78 7.86 11.30
N TRP A 128 2.31 6.65 11.05
CA TRP A 128 0.97 6.19 11.39
C TRP A 128 0.70 6.28 12.89
N LEU A 129 1.55 5.68 13.71
CA LEU A 129 1.39 5.67 15.16
C LEU A 129 1.39 7.08 15.76
N ALA A 130 2.23 7.98 15.24
CA ALA A 130 2.32 9.35 15.72
C ALA A 130 1.12 10.22 15.31
N ASN A 131 0.49 9.95 14.16
CA ASN A 131 -0.52 10.83 13.58
C ASN A 131 -1.91 10.21 13.46
N TYR A 132 -2.10 8.94 13.83
CA TYR A 132 -3.34 8.19 13.62
C TYR A 132 -4.58 8.95 14.08
N HIS A 133 -4.61 9.42 15.34
CA HIS A 133 -5.77 10.11 15.90
C HIS A 133 -6.08 11.42 15.15
N GLN A 134 -5.05 12.19 14.84
CA GLN A 134 -5.19 13.44 14.09
C GLN A 134 -5.70 13.17 12.67
N TRP A 135 -5.14 12.18 11.99
CA TRP A 135 -5.56 11.83 10.65
C TRP A 135 -6.99 11.28 10.61
N LEU A 136 -7.37 10.49 11.61
CA LEU A 136 -8.74 9.98 11.72
C LEU A 136 -9.74 11.13 11.89
N LEU A 137 -9.43 12.12 12.73
CA LEU A 137 -10.27 13.30 12.96
C LEU A 137 -10.36 14.17 11.70
N THR A 138 -9.22 14.36 11.00
CA THR A 138 -9.14 15.29 9.86
C THR A 138 -9.72 14.70 8.58
N TYR A 139 -9.45 13.43 8.28
CA TYR A 139 -9.76 12.83 6.99
C TYR A 139 -10.89 11.78 7.05
N GLY A 140 -11.24 11.35 8.25
CA GLY A 140 -12.28 10.34 8.46
C GLY A 140 -11.93 8.97 7.87
N ARG A 141 -12.91 8.07 7.90
CA ARG A 141 -12.81 6.71 7.36
C ARG A 141 -13.41 6.62 5.98
N LYS A 142 -12.77 5.84 5.10
CA LYS A 142 -13.35 5.31 3.87
C LYS A 142 -13.51 3.81 4.00
N PHE A 143 -14.73 3.34 3.78
CA PHE A 143 -15.07 1.93 3.82
C PHE A 143 -15.06 1.33 2.42
N ALA A 144 -14.48 0.14 2.30
CA ALA A 144 -14.56 -0.69 1.11
C ALA A 144 -15.30 -1.99 1.47
N LYS A 145 -16.50 -2.15 0.92
CA LYS A 145 -17.32 -3.36 1.11
C LYS A 145 -16.78 -4.48 0.24
N ASN A 146 -16.43 -5.61 0.86
CA ASN A 146 -16.11 -6.87 0.22
C ASN A 146 -17.27 -7.86 0.45
N LYS A 147 -17.22 -9.03 -0.17
CA LYS A 147 -18.29 -10.03 -0.08
C LYS A 147 -18.66 -10.40 1.37
N ASN A 148 -17.68 -10.56 2.25
CA ASN A 148 -17.88 -11.09 3.60
C ASN A 148 -17.34 -10.19 4.72
N TYR A 149 -16.79 -9.01 4.41
CA TYR A 149 -16.18 -8.09 5.37
C TYR A 149 -16.06 -6.68 4.79
N THR A 150 -15.88 -5.71 5.65
CA THR A 150 -15.64 -4.32 5.27
C THR A 150 -14.23 -3.91 5.68
N THR A 151 -13.45 -3.39 4.74
CA THR A 151 -12.14 -2.78 5.04
C THR A 151 -12.32 -1.31 5.41
N SER A 152 -11.67 -0.85 6.47
CA SER A 152 -11.61 0.56 6.86
C SER A 152 -10.25 1.15 6.52
N ASN A 153 -10.26 2.31 5.86
CA ASN A 153 -9.06 3.02 5.45
C ASN A 153 -9.16 4.50 5.83
N ILE A 154 -8.04 5.14 6.13
CA ILE A 154 -7.93 6.58 6.26
C ILE A 154 -7.24 7.13 5.00
N PRO A 155 -7.91 8.04 4.23
CA PRO A 155 -7.36 8.59 2.99
C PRO A 155 -6.46 9.78 3.29
N ILE A 156 -5.16 9.57 3.34
CA ILE A 156 -4.20 10.65 3.61
C ILE A 156 -3.79 11.30 2.29
N PRO A 157 -3.94 12.63 2.13
CA PRO A 157 -3.43 13.32 0.96
C PRO A 157 -1.95 13.01 0.75
N THR A 158 -1.57 12.63 -0.48
CA THR A 158 -0.21 12.16 -0.78
C THR A 158 0.85 13.17 -0.33
N LYS A 159 0.61 14.47 -0.57
CA LYS A 159 1.54 15.54 -0.17
C LYS A 159 1.73 15.59 1.35
N VAL A 160 0.64 15.42 2.13
CA VAL A 160 0.69 15.40 3.60
C VAL A 160 1.51 14.21 4.08
N LEU A 161 1.21 13.01 3.57
CA LEU A 161 1.94 11.80 3.96
C LEU A 161 3.45 11.93 3.67
N LEU A 162 3.81 12.38 2.47
CA LEU A 162 5.22 12.53 2.09
C LEU A 162 5.96 13.56 2.96
N ASN A 163 5.32 14.67 3.33
CA ASN A 163 5.91 15.63 4.25
C ASN A 163 6.15 15.02 5.64
N VAL A 164 5.16 14.31 6.20
CA VAL A 164 5.31 13.65 7.49
C VAL A 164 6.41 12.59 7.45
N LEU A 165 6.51 11.79 6.39
CA LEU A 165 7.59 10.82 6.24
C LEU A 165 8.97 11.48 6.18
N LYS A 166 9.09 12.63 5.50
CA LYS A 166 10.33 13.41 5.47
C LYS A 166 10.71 13.94 6.86
N GLU A 167 9.75 14.47 7.61
CA GLU A 167 9.97 14.95 8.98
C GLU A 167 10.31 13.82 9.95
N THR A 168 9.73 12.62 9.75
CA THR A 168 10.00 11.44 10.56
C THR A 168 11.46 10.95 10.44
N LEU A 169 12.17 11.32 9.37
CA LEU A 169 13.59 11.04 9.17
C LEU A 169 14.52 12.02 9.91
N LEU A 170 14.00 13.17 10.35
CA LEU A 170 14.78 14.17 11.07
C LEU A 170 14.89 13.74 12.54
N LEU A 171 16.10 13.46 12.97
CA LEU A 171 16.43 13.19 14.37
C LEU A 171 17.20 14.40 14.91
N ASN A 172 16.63 15.07 15.91
CA ASN A 172 17.34 16.08 16.68
C ASN A 172 18.19 15.36 17.74
N LEU A 173 19.49 15.65 17.75
CA LEU A 173 20.44 15.16 18.76
C LEU A 173 20.44 16.09 19.98
#